data_dc849390744f218152abb8f76e678464
#
_entry.id   dc849390744f218152abb8f76e678464
#
_cell.length_a   1.000
_cell.length_b   1.000
_cell.length_c   1.000
_cell.angle_alpha   90.00
_cell.angle_beta   90.00
_cell.angle_gamma   90.00
#
_symmetry.space_group_name_H-M   'P 1'
#
loop_
_entity.id
_entity.type
_entity.pdbx_description
1 polymer ?
#
loop_
_entity_poly.entity_id
_entity_poly.type
_entity_poly.pdbx_seq_one_letter_code
_entity_poly.pdbx_strand_id
1 'polypeptide(L)'
;MRGRMSIGTWALVAAAMAAPTLVVAQSNAPVVAVLYFDNNSFGKDRADYDGLGKGIADLLITDMAGNPAMRVVERDRLQSILQEQDLVKSKSIDPQTAVKLGKLLGAAYLVTGGFMSDGKGTLLVTSRVISVETGAITNPLKLQSKGDDVLGLIGQLSTKLNTELKLPALPRQTGDAGARKSGAATSSSSARQAGAETTKSQKLDVKTALLYSKALDEQDSGHPKQAAELYRAVLQKFPDFGPARQNLAKVQSSGD
;
A
#
# COMPACT_ATOMS: atom_id res chain seq x y z
N MET A 1 8.52 -66.36 -66.11
CA MET A 1 9.12 -65.07 -66.42
C MET A 1 8.91 -64.15 -65.20
N ARG A 2 10.01 -63.62 -64.71
CA ARG A 2 10.12 -62.94 -63.40
C ARG A 2 9.78 -61.46 -63.56
N GLY A 3 8.73 -60.96 -62.82
CA GLY A 3 8.42 -59.52 -62.67
C GLY A 3 8.78 -59.07 -61.28
N ARG A 4 9.80 -58.18 -61.21
CA ARG A 4 10.27 -57.59 -59.93
C ARG A 4 9.38 -56.38 -59.60
N MET A 5 8.69 -56.47 -58.44
CA MET A 5 8.00 -55.32 -57.82
C MET A 5 9.00 -54.49 -57.01
N SER A 6 9.12 -53.25 -57.40
CA SER A 6 9.91 -52.22 -56.68
C SER A 6 9.04 -51.63 -55.58
N ILE A 7 9.48 -51.75 -54.33
CA ILE A 7 8.86 -51.15 -53.16
C ILE A 7 9.50 -49.76 -52.95
N GLY A 8 8.74 -48.70 -53.22
CA GLY A 8 9.14 -47.34 -52.94
C GLY A 8 8.96 -46.99 -51.47
N THR A 9 10.04 -46.78 -50.77
CA THR A 9 10.11 -46.31 -49.40
C THR A 9 9.74 -44.83 -49.31
N TRP A 10 8.60 -44.48 -48.74
CA TRP A 10 8.23 -43.13 -48.39
C TRP A 10 8.77 -42.80 -47.00
N ALA A 11 9.80 -41.94 -46.92
CA ALA A 11 10.34 -41.42 -45.69
C ALA A 11 9.44 -40.20 -45.28
N LEU A 12 8.64 -40.40 -44.22
CA LEU A 12 7.89 -39.35 -43.55
C LEU A 12 8.85 -38.57 -42.65
N VAL A 13 9.24 -37.36 -43.05
CA VAL A 13 9.98 -36.40 -42.22
C VAL A 13 8.96 -35.71 -41.32
N ALA A 14 8.86 -36.10 -40.06
CA ALA A 14 8.10 -35.39 -39.04
C ALA A 14 8.95 -34.19 -38.55
N ALA A 15 8.65 -33.01 -39.03
CA ALA A 15 9.20 -31.76 -38.49
C ALA A 15 8.50 -31.46 -37.15
N ALA A 16 9.19 -31.74 -36.05
CA ALA A 16 8.75 -31.33 -34.71
C ALA A 16 8.88 -29.80 -34.59
N MET A 17 7.78 -29.09 -34.68
CA MET A 17 7.72 -27.66 -34.33
C MET A 17 7.85 -27.54 -32.80
N ALA A 18 9.06 -27.17 -32.34
CA ALA A 18 9.29 -26.75 -30.96
C ALA A 18 8.68 -25.35 -30.78
N ALA A 19 7.46 -25.27 -30.26
CA ALA A 19 6.89 -24.01 -29.83
C ALA A 19 7.69 -23.48 -28.63
N PRO A 20 8.15 -22.20 -28.64
CA PRO A 20 8.77 -21.64 -27.48
C PRO A 20 7.75 -21.54 -26.35
N THR A 21 7.94 -22.35 -25.31
CA THR A 21 7.20 -22.17 -24.04
C THR A 21 7.64 -20.85 -23.44
N LEU A 22 6.76 -19.85 -23.48
CA LEU A 22 6.92 -18.62 -22.70
C LEU A 22 6.88 -19.03 -21.23
N VAL A 23 8.04 -19.18 -20.61
CA VAL A 23 8.18 -19.25 -19.16
C VAL A 23 7.80 -17.88 -18.64
N VAL A 24 6.56 -17.73 -18.20
CA VAL A 24 6.16 -16.56 -17.41
C VAL A 24 6.96 -16.64 -16.13
N ALA A 25 8.01 -15.85 -16.03
CA ALA A 25 8.75 -15.67 -14.79
C ALA A 25 7.76 -15.17 -13.74
N GLN A 26 7.36 -16.06 -12.83
CA GLN A 26 6.63 -15.65 -11.64
C GLN A 26 7.53 -14.67 -10.91
N SER A 27 7.09 -13.42 -10.81
CA SER A 27 7.83 -12.43 -10.04
C SER A 27 7.92 -12.92 -8.60
N ASN A 28 9.12 -13.28 -8.15
CA ASN A 28 9.41 -13.66 -6.77
C ASN A 28 9.33 -12.46 -5.81
N ALA A 29 8.53 -11.46 -6.14
CA ALA A 29 8.31 -10.29 -5.31
C ALA A 29 7.72 -10.71 -3.97
N PRO A 30 8.37 -10.37 -2.84
CA PRO A 30 7.88 -10.74 -1.52
C PRO A 30 6.51 -10.15 -1.28
N VAL A 31 5.66 -10.91 -0.60
CA VAL A 31 4.35 -10.44 -0.14
C VAL A 31 4.51 -9.79 1.22
N VAL A 32 4.03 -8.57 1.36
CA VAL A 32 4.06 -7.79 2.60
C VAL A 32 2.64 -7.54 3.07
N ALA A 33 2.35 -7.82 4.33
CA ALA A 33 1.10 -7.44 4.97
C ALA A 33 1.36 -6.35 6.01
N VAL A 34 0.48 -5.37 6.06
CA VAL A 34 0.53 -4.26 7.03
C VAL A 34 -0.63 -4.45 8.01
N LEU A 35 -0.31 -4.66 9.29
CA LEU A 35 -1.31 -4.77 10.35
C LEU A 35 -1.75 -3.38 10.80
N TYR A 36 -2.92 -3.32 11.46
CA TYR A 36 -3.39 -2.06 12.05
C TYR A 36 -2.44 -1.59 13.15
N PHE A 37 -2.27 -0.28 13.26
CA PHE A 37 -1.36 0.34 14.22
C PHE A 37 -2.06 0.54 15.56
N ASP A 38 -1.38 0.17 16.64
CA ASP A 38 -1.92 0.30 18.00
C ASP A 38 -1.95 1.77 18.44
N ASN A 39 -3.03 2.18 19.06
CA ASN A 39 -3.13 3.50 19.69
C ASN A 39 -2.45 3.50 21.05
N ASN A 40 -1.26 4.06 21.14
CA ASN A 40 -0.48 4.21 22.36
C ASN A 40 -0.54 5.64 22.93
N SER A 41 -1.51 6.45 22.49
CA SER A 41 -1.72 7.82 22.99
C SER A 41 -2.10 7.82 24.47
N PHE A 42 -1.82 8.93 25.14
CA PHE A 42 -2.15 9.16 26.55
C PHE A 42 -3.19 10.27 26.70
N GLY A 43 -3.82 10.33 27.86
CA GLY A 43 -4.72 11.43 28.23
C GLY A 43 -6.20 11.15 27.93
N LYS A 44 -7.01 12.19 28.12
CA LYS A 44 -8.48 12.11 28.01
C LYS A 44 -8.95 11.80 26.58
N ASP A 45 -8.22 12.32 25.61
CA ASP A 45 -8.59 12.28 24.19
C ASP A 45 -8.07 11.02 23.49
N ARG A 46 -7.49 10.07 24.26
CA ARG A 46 -6.93 8.83 23.68
C ARG A 46 -7.95 8.09 22.82
N ALA A 47 -9.16 7.94 23.33
CA ALA A 47 -10.24 7.20 22.65
C ALA A 47 -10.64 7.84 21.31
N ASP A 48 -10.46 9.16 21.16
CA ASP A 48 -10.79 9.86 19.92
C ASP A 48 -9.91 9.44 18.75
N TYR A 49 -8.74 8.86 19.05
CA TYR A 49 -7.75 8.40 18.06
C TYR A 49 -7.79 6.89 17.79
N ASP A 50 -8.66 6.10 18.46
CA ASP A 50 -8.65 4.63 18.36
C ASP A 50 -8.76 4.12 16.91
N GLY A 51 -9.57 4.79 16.06
CA GLY A 51 -9.69 4.42 14.65
C GLY A 51 -8.46 4.76 13.77
N LEU A 52 -7.58 5.68 14.21
CA LEU A 52 -6.50 6.20 13.35
C LEU A 52 -5.52 5.12 12.89
N GLY A 53 -5.31 4.07 13.71
CA GLY A 53 -4.41 2.97 13.38
C GLY A 53 -4.79 2.22 12.11
N LYS A 54 -6.07 2.09 11.83
CA LYS A 54 -6.59 1.49 10.58
C LYS A 54 -6.32 2.41 9.39
N GLY A 55 -6.54 3.72 9.54
CA GLY A 55 -6.25 4.70 8.49
C GLY A 55 -4.76 4.78 8.16
N ILE A 56 -3.87 4.76 9.18
CA ILE A 56 -2.42 4.71 8.97
C ILE A 56 -2.03 3.47 8.17
N ALA A 57 -2.58 2.29 8.52
CA ALA A 57 -2.29 1.05 7.81
C ALA A 57 -2.77 1.09 6.36
N ASP A 58 -4.00 1.57 6.10
CA ASP A 58 -4.56 1.67 4.76
C ASP A 58 -3.77 2.64 3.86
N LEU A 59 -3.37 3.79 4.40
CA LEU A 59 -2.52 4.74 3.69
C LEU A 59 -1.15 4.15 3.38
N LEU A 60 -0.57 3.41 4.31
CA LEU A 60 0.71 2.74 4.13
C LEU A 60 0.63 1.61 3.09
N ILE A 61 -0.45 0.81 3.11
CA ILE A 61 -0.74 -0.19 2.08
C ILE A 61 -0.78 0.48 0.70
N THR A 62 -1.52 1.57 0.56
CA THR A 62 -1.67 2.31 -0.69
C THR A 62 -0.33 2.83 -1.20
N ASP A 63 0.48 3.42 -0.32
CA ASP A 63 1.79 3.99 -0.69
C ASP A 63 2.79 2.88 -1.07
N MET A 64 2.85 1.80 -0.29
CA MET A 64 3.73 0.66 -0.55
C MET A 64 3.33 -0.13 -1.80
N ALA A 65 2.05 -0.21 -2.14
CA ALA A 65 1.56 -0.89 -3.34
C ALA A 65 2.09 -0.26 -4.65
N GLY A 66 2.55 0.98 -4.61
CA GLY A 66 3.25 1.63 -5.71
C GLY A 66 4.63 1.05 -6.04
N ASN A 67 5.20 0.16 -5.20
CA ASN A 67 6.49 -0.45 -5.43
C ASN A 67 6.35 -1.81 -6.16
N PRO A 68 6.78 -1.93 -7.43
CA PRO A 68 6.64 -3.19 -8.19
C PRO A 68 7.55 -4.32 -7.68
N ALA A 69 8.52 -4.02 -6.79
CA ALA A 69 9.43 -5.01 -6.21
C ALA A 69 8.80 -5.83 -5.07
N MET A 70 7.57 -5.52 -4.67
CA MET A 70 6.81 -6.29 -3.69
C MET A 70 5.33 -6.40 -4.10
N ARG A 71 4.61 -7.27 -3.43
CA ARG A 71 3.15 -7.34 -3.44
C ARG A 71 2.64 -7.02 -2.05
N VAL A 72 1.71 -6.10 -1.94
CA VAL A 72 1.12 -5.74 -0.65
C VAL A 72 -0.23 -6.43 -0.52
N VAL A 73 -0.51 -6.98 0.66
CA VAL A 73 -1.82 -7.57 0.97
C VAL A 73 -2.84 -6.44 1.09
N GLU A 74 -3.92 -6.55 0.33
CA GLU A 74 -5.03 -5.60 0.38
C GLU A 74 -5.67 -5.56 1.78
N ARG A 75 -6.11 -4.36 2.20
CA ARG A 75 -6.76 -4.17 3.50
C ARG A 75 -7.99 -5.06 3.68
N ASP A 76 -8.80 -5.21 2.65
CA ASP A 76 -10.04 -6.02 2.71
C ASP A 76 -9.71 -7.50 2.99
N ARG A 77 -8.61 -8.02 2.44
CA ARG A 77 -8.12 -9.37 2.72
C ARG A 77 -7.63 -9.51 4.16
N LEU A 78 -6.89 -8.51 4.67
CA LEU A 78 -6.48 -8.47 6.07
C LEU A 78 -7.69 -8.46 6.99
N GLN A 79 -8.68 -7.61 6.73
CA GLN A 79 -9.90 -7.49 7.53
C GLN A 79 -10.67 -8.81 7.59
N SER A 80 -10.83 -9.51 6.46
CA SER A 80 -11.47 -10.83 6.40
C SER A 80 -10.78 -11.84 7.32
N ILE A 81 -9.46 -11.95 7.25
CA ILE A 81 -8.69 -12.86 8.11
C ILE A 81 -8.77 -12.48 9.59
N LEU A 82 -8.73 -11.18 9.92
CA LEU A 82 -8.89 -10.72 11.31
C LEU A 82 -10.28 -11.07 11.87
N GLN A 83 -11.31 -10.98 11.05
CA GLN A 83 -12.68 -11.38 11.43
C GLN A 83 -12.76 -12.90 11.65
N GLU A 84 -12.25 -13.70 10.72
CA GLU A 84 -12.23 -15.17 10.84
C GLU A 84 -11.47 -15.65 12.08
N GLN A 85 -10.43 -14.95 12.49
CA GLN A 85 -9.62 -15.27 13.67
C GLN A 85 -10.12 -14.61 14.97
N ASP A 86 -11.25 -13.89 14.94
CA ASP A 86 -11.82 -13.11 16.06
C ASP A 86 -10.82 -12.11 16.69
N LEU A 87 -9.93 -11.56 15.85
CA LEU A 87 -8.85 -10.66 16.26
C LEU A 87 -9.18 -9.18 16.03
N VAL A 88 -10.33 -8.86 15.45
CA VAL A 88 -10.72 -7.46 15.13
C VAL A 88 -10.75 -6.57 16.37
N LYS A 89 -11.10 -7.14 17.54
CA LYS A 89 -11.18 -6.42 18.81
C LYS A 89 -9.88 -6.46 19.61
N SER A 90 -8.86 -7.18 19.15
CA SER A 90 -7.57 -7.25 19.83
C SER A 90 -6.89 -5.90 19.78
N LYS A 91 -6.54 -5.36 20.95
CA LYS A 91 -5.83 -4.07 21.06
C LYS A 91 -4.38 -4.15 20.61
N SER A 92 -3.79 -5.33 20.64
CA SER A 92 -2.43 -5.59 20.21
C SER A 92 -2.29 -7.04 19.77
N ILE A 93 -1.51 -7.26 18.71
CA ILE A 93 -1.22 -8.59 18.18
C ILE A 93 0.19 -8.96 18.60
N ASP A 94 0.31 -10.03 19.40
CA ASP A 94 1.62 -10.54 19.82
C ASP A 94 2.40 -11.13 18.63
N PRO A 95 3.75 -11.25 18.73
CA PRO A 95 4.57 -11.72 17.61
C PRO A 95 4.22 -13.11 17.09
N GLN A 96 3.77 -14.03 17.96
CA GLN A 96 3.43 -15.38 17.52
C GLN A 96 2.12 -15.38 16.72
N THR A 97 1.12 -14.65 17.18
CA THR A 97 -0.13 -14.41 16.45
C THR A 97 0.13 -13.68 15.15
N ALA A 98 1.03 -12.69 15.13
CA ALA A 98 1.45 -12.01 13.91
C ALA A 98 2.03 -12.98 12.88
N VAL A 99 2.92 -13.89 13.28
CA VAL A 99 3.48 -14.93 12.38
C VAL A 99 2.38 -15.85 11.83
N LYS A 100 1.40 -16.26 12.66
CA LYS A 100 0.26 -17.07 12.19
C LYS A 100 -0.56 -16.31 11.16
N LEU A 101 -0.89 -15.05 11.42
CA LEU A 101 -1.59 -14.19 10.46
C LEU A 101 -0.82 -14.03 9.16
N GLY A 102 0.49 -13.83 9.22
CA GLY A 102 1.34 -13.75 8.05
C GLY A 102 1.24 -14.99 7.17
N LYS A 103 1.26 -16.19 7.77
CA LYS A 103 1.07 -17.46 7.06
C LYS A 103 -0.30 -17.56 6.39
N LEU A 104 -1.38 -17.17 7.08
CA LEU A 104 -2.73 -17.16 6.53
C LEU A 104 -2.90 -16.18 5.36
N LEU A 105 -2.21 -15.05 5.43
CA LEU A 105 -2.18 -14.03 4.39
C LEU A 105 -1.23 -14.38 3.23
N GLY A 106 -0.39 -15.42 3.36
CA GLY A 106 0.66 -15.75 2.41
C GLY A 106 1.76 -14.69 2.34
N ALA A 107 1.96 -13.94 3.43
CA ALA A 107 2.95 -12.89 3.52
C ALA A 107 4.33 -13.45 3.91
N ALA A 108 5.39 -12.92 3.30
CA ALA A 108 6.77 -13.15 3.72
C ALA A 108 7.17 -12.23 4.88
N TYR A 109 6.59 -11.05 4.89
CA TYR A 109 6.85 -10.02 5.91
C TYR A 109 5.55 -9.41 6.43
N LEU A 110 5.55 -9.09 7.72
CA LEU A 110 4.50 -8.32 8.37
C LEU A 110 5.07 -7.00 8.86
N VAL A 111 4.36 -5.92 8.55
CA VAL A 111 4.60 -4.60 9.15
C VAL A 111 3.62 -4.41 10.28
N THR A 112 4.12 -4.11 11.46
CA THR A 112 3.31 -3.79 12.65
C THR A 112 3.86 -2.56 13.34
N GLY A 113 3.07 -1.93 14.18
CA GLY A 113 3.50 -0.74 14.88
C GLY A 113 2.44 -0.12 15.75
N GLY A 114 2.73 1.08 16.19
CA GLY A 114 1.79 1.87 16.97
C GLY A 114 2.03 3.36 16.74
N PHE A 115 1.09 4.15 17.17
CA PHE A 115 1.19 5.59 17.13
C PHE A 115 0.82 6.22 18.47
N MET A 116 1.30 7.44 18.68
CA MET A 116 0.98 8.28 19.83
C MET A 116 0.64 9.68 19.31
N SER A 117 -0.48 10.23 19.75
CA SER A 117 -0.82 11.63 19.60
C SER A 117 -0.72 12.34 20.95
N ASP A 118 -0.19 13.55 20.97
CA ASP A 118 -0.13 14.40 22.16
C ASP A 118 -1.38 15.28 22.34
N GLY A 119 -2.39 15.13 21.45
CA GLY A 119 -3.58 15.96 21.45
C GLY A 119 -3.35 17.42 21.03
N LYS A 120 -2.08 17.85 20.88
CA LYS A 120 -1.66 19.21 20.52
C LYS A 120 -1.19 19.32 19.07
N GLY A 121 -1.31 18.24 18.32
CA GLY A 121 -0.97 18.20 16.90
C GLY A 121 0.37 17.54 16.58
N THR A 122 0.95 16.77 17.50
CA THR A 122 2.11 15.91 17.21
C THR A 122 1.65 14.47 17.04
N LEU A 123 2.12 13.81 15.99
CA LEU A 123 1.92 12.40 15.74
C LEU A 123 3.28 11.69 15.70
N LEU A 124 3.49 10.75 16.58
CA LEU A 124 4.62 9.84 16.62
C LEU A 124 4.18 8.47 16.14
N VAL A 125 4.85 7.92 15.15
CA VAL A 125 4.61 6.56 14.66
C VAL A 125 5.85 5.71 14.85
N THR A 126 5.66 4.52 15.39
CA THR A 126 6.69 3.47 15.49
C THR A 126 6.27 2.28 14.66
N SER A 127 7.19 1.66 13.95
CA SER A 127 6.93 0.47 13.14
C SER A 127 8.11 -0.47 13.15
N ARG A 128 7.85 -1.76 12.91
CA ARG A 128 8.86 -2.81 12.78
C ARG A 128 8.37 -3.83 11.75
N VAL A 129 9.30 -4.57 11.18
CA VAL A 129 9.02 -5.67 10.26
C VAL A 129 9.26 -6.99 10.99
N ILE A 130 8.37 -7.95 10.79
CA ILE A 130 8.47 -9.33 11.27
C ILE A 130 8.62 -10.23 10.05
N SER A 131 9.70 -11.03 9.99
CA SER A 131 9.83 -12.12 9.03
C SER A 131 8.89 -13.25 9.43
N VAL A 132 7.98 -13.63 8.54
CA VAL A 132 7.00 -14.70 8.81
C VAL A 132 7.66 -16.07 8.87
N GLU A 133 8.73 -16.27 8.12
CA GLU A 133 9.48 -17.54 8.07
C GLU A 133 10.26 -17.77 9.36
N THR A 134 10.98 -16.78 9.84
CA THR A 134 11.92 -16.93 10.97
C THR A 134 11.39 -16.40 12.29
N GLY A 135 10.32 -15.58 12.27
CA GLY A 135 9.85 -14.84 13.44
C GLY A 135 10.78 -13.68 13.85
N ALA A 136 11.84 -13.43 13.08
CA ALA A 136 12.79 -12.35 13.39
C ALA A 136 12.12 -10.98 13.26
N ILE A 137 12.41 -10.09 14.21
CA ILE A 137 11.86 -8.74 14.29
C ILE A 137 12.99 -7.75 14.04
N THR A 138 12.78 -6.80 13.13
CA THR A 138 13.74 -5.71 12.89
C THR A 138 13.73 -4.69 14.02
N ASN A 139 14.78 -3.85 14.05
CA ASN A 139 14.79 -2.69 14.93
C ASN A 139 13.61 -1.76 14.62
N PRO A 140 12.97 -1.17 15.64
CA PRO A 140 11.84 -0.29 15.42
C PRO A 140 12.25 0.98 14.69
N LEU A 141 11.51 1.30 13.64
CA LEU A 141 11.53 2.59 13.00
C LEU A 141 10.70 3.58 13.82
N LYS A 142 11.20 4.79 13.99
CA LYS A 142 10.51 5.86 14.71
C LYS A 142 10.48 7.10 13.84
N LEU A 143 9.28 7.65 13.67
CA LEU A 143 9.02 8.86 12.91
C LEU A 143 8.10 9.76 13.71
N GLN A 144 8.32 11.05 13.59
CA GLN A 144 7.51 12.08 14.24
C GLN A 144 7.18 13.16 13.23
N SER A 145 5.93 13.59 13.21
CA SER A 145 5.46 14.70 12.39
C SER A 145 4.57 15.61 13.22
N LYS A 146 4.47 16.87 12.79
CA LYS A 146 3.33 17.71 13.16
C LYS A 146 2.08 17.06 12.52
N GLY A 147 0.98 17.01 13.26
CA GLY A 147 -0.25 16.34 12.81
C GLY A 147 -0.99 17.05 11.66
N ASP A 148 -0.32 17.97 10.98
CA ASP A 148 -0.81 18.65 9.78
C ASP A 148 -0.37 17.95 8.47
N ASP A 149 0.52 16.94 8.55
CA ASP A 149 1.07 16.24 7.38
C ASP A 149 1.19 14.72 7.61
N VAL A 150 0.06 14.05 7.71
CA VAL A 150 0.01 12.60 7.87
C VAL A 150 0.52 11.88 6.62
N LEU A 151 0.23 12.40 5.42
CA LEU A 151 0.70 11.78 4.17
C LEU A 151 2.22 11.84 4.04
N GLY A 152 2.84 12.97 4.38
CA GLY A 152 4.30 13.07 4.41
C GLY A 152 4.94 12.11 5.41
N LEU A 153 4.30 11.89 6.56
CA LEU A 153 4.74 10.89 7.55
C LEU A 153 4.66 9.46 7.00
N ILE A 154 3.56 9.11 6.33
CA ILE A 154 3.37 7.80 5.69
C ILE A 154 4.41 7.57 4.59
N GLY A 155 4.65 8.53 3.71
CA GLY A 155 5.67 8.41 2.65
C GLY A 155 7.09 8.21 3.20
N GLN A 156 7.44 8.90 4.31
CA GLN A 156 8.70 8.67 5.00
C GLN A 156 8.77 7.26 5.61
N LEU A 157 7.68 6.79 6.22
CA LEU A 157 7.61 5.45 6.81
C LEU A 157 7.77 4.38 5.74
N SER A 158 7.04 4.49 4.63
CA SER A 158 7.13 3.58 3.48
C SER A 158 8.55 3.51 2.91
N THR A 159 9.20 4.67 2.73
CA THR A 159 10.59 4.74 2.27
C THR A 159 11.55 3.99 3.20
N LYS A 160 11.41 4.17 4.52
CA LYS A 160 12.24 3.47 5.50
C LYS A 160 11.94 1.97 5.54
N LEU A 161 10.68 1.56 5.46
CA LEU A 161 10.29 0.15 5.40
C LEU A 161 10.85 -0.54 4.14
N ASN A 162 10.82 0.11 2.99
CA ASN A 162 11.45 -0.40 1.76
C ASN A 162 12.96 -0.66 1.97
N THR A 163 13.65 0.22 2.68
CA THR A 163 15.07 0.05 3.02
C THR A 163 15.29 -1.14 3.95
N GLU A 164 14.47 -1.28 4.99
CA GLU A 164 14.52 -2.43 5.91
C GLU A 164 14.24 -3.77 5.20
N LEU A 165 13.32 -3.77 4.25
CA LEU A 165 13.01 -4.93 3.42
C LEU A 165 14.07 -5.18 2.32
N LYS A 166 15.10 -4.33 2.23
CA LYS A 166 16.14 -4.35 1.19
C LYS A 166 15.58 -4.34 -0.23
N LEU A 167 14.47 -3.65 -0.40
CA LEU A 167 13.81 -3.51 -1.69
C LEU A 167 14.37 -2.30 -2.45
N PRO A 168 14.30 -2.30 -3.79
CA PRO A 168 14.59 -1.13 -4.59
C PRO A 168 13.76 0.07 -4.12
N ALA A 169 14.33 1.27 -4.20
CA ALA A 169 13.62 2.49 -3.83
C ALA A 169 12.36 2.64 -4.69
N LEU A 170 11.27 3.10 -4.05
CA LEU A 170 10.05 3.49 -4.76
C LEU A 170 10.40 4.47 -5.88
N PRO A 171 9.88 4.27 -7.10
CA PRO A 171 9.90 5.33 -8.09
C PRO A 171 9.14 6.51 -7.48
N ARG A 172 9.86 7.59 -7.16
CA ARG A 172 9.21 8.82 -6.71
C ARG A 172 8.25 9.24 -7.80
N GLN A 173 6.99 9.31 -7.51
CA GLN A 173 6.06 10.11 -8.29
C GLN A 173 6.36 11.59 -7.97
N THR A 174 7.51 12.02 -8.44
CA THR A 174 7.76 13.43 -8.60
C THR A 174 6.91 13.86 -9.79
N GLY A 175 5.83 14.52 -9.53
CA GLY A 175 5.32 15.52 -10.47
C GLY A 175 6.42 16.59 -10.59
N ASP A 176 7.50 16.25 -11.23
CA ASP A 176 8.42 17.22 -11.79
C ASP A 176 9.22 16.63 -12.95
N ALA A 177 9.14 17.38 -14.03
CA ALA A 177 9.79 17.13 -15.29
C ALA A 177 11.31 17.30 -15.17
N GLY A 178 12.03 16.30 -15.68
CA GLY A 178 13.20 16.56 -16.50
C GLY A 178 14.44 17.15 -15.86
N ALA A 179 15.35 16.31 -15.43
CA ALA A 179 16.77 16.63 -15.51
C ALA A 179 17.43 15.75 -16.59
N ARG A 180 17.23 16.11 -17.85
CA ARG A 180 18.16 15.72 -18.92
C ARG A 180 19.36 16.64 -18.83
N LYS A 181 20.49 16.14 -18.33
CA LYS A 181 21.80 16.73 -18.62
C LYS A 181 22.16 16.35 -20.05
N SER A 182 22.18 17.26 -20.95
CA SER A 182 23.19 17.34 -22.00
C SER A 182 23.13 18.73 -22.66
N GLY A 183 24.27 19.25 -22.96
CA GLY A 183 24.77 20.56 -23.17
C GLY A 183 24.27 21.34 -24.38
N ALA A 184 24.80 22.57 -24.36
CA ALA A 184 24.98 23.56 -25.43
C ALA A 184 23.80 24.48 -25.77
N ALA A 185 23.94 25.70 -25.25
CA ALA A 185 23.71 27.03 -25.84
C ALA A 185 22.83 27.16 -27.10
N THR A 186 21.84 28.00 -27.03
CA THR A 186 21.80 29.37 -27.63
C THR A 186 20.42 30.01 -27.42
N SER A 187 20.51 31.26 -27.07
CA SER A 187 19.53 32.36 -26.99
C SER A 187 18.27 32.29 -27.84
N SER A 188 17.11 32.59 -27.24
CA SER A 188 16.31 33.75 -27.64
C SER A 188 15.10 33.93 -26.72
N SER A 189 14.93 35.15 -26.29
CA SER A 189 13.85 35.76 -25.52
C SER A 189 12.50 35.68 -26.24
N SER A 190 11.44 35.33 -25.52
CA SER A 190 10.16 36.08 -25.55
C SER A 190 9.08 35.40 -24.74
N ALA A 191 8.68 36.05 -23.68
CA ALA A 191 7.36 36.16 -23.07
C ALA A 191 6.29 35.08 -23.37
N ARG A 192 5.88 34.38 -22.30
CA ARG A 192 4.47 34.40 -21.87
C ARG A 192 4.37 33.85 -20.44
N GLN A 193 4.13 34.77 -19.51
CA GLN A 193 3.55 34.45 -18.21
C GLN A 193 2.19 33.82 -18.46
N ALA A 194 2.05 32.55 -18.09
CA ALA A 194 0.78 31.92 -17.85
C ALA A 194 0.97 31.02 -16.62
N GLY A 195 0.45 31.49 -15.49
CA GLY A 195 -0.01 30.75 -14.34
C GLY A 195 0.77 29.49 -13.97
N ALA A 196 1.92 29.60 -13.30
CA ALA A 196 2.40 28.57 -12.42
C ALA A 196 1.49 28.59 -11.18
N GLU A 197 0.33 27.94 -11.25
CA GLU A 197 -0.34 27.49 -10.04
C GLU A 197 0.59 26.48 -9.39
N THR A 198 1.31 26.95 -8.39
CA THR A 198 2.02 26.12 -7.43
C THR A 198 0.99 25.16 -6.84
N THR A 199 0.95 23.92 -7.30
CA THR A 199 0.18 22.85 -6.67
C THR A 199 0.72 22.75 -5.25
N LYS A 200 0.08 23.47 -4.31
CA LYS A 200 0.31 23.32 -2.88
C LYS A 200 0.15 21.85 -2.60
N SER A 201 1.24 21.16 -2.26
CA SER A 201 1.19 19.80 -1.72
C SER A 201 0.17 19.83 -0.58
N GLN A 202 -1.03 19.33 -0.84
CA GLN A 202 -2.13 19.36 0.13
C GLN A 202 -1.74 18.42 1.26
N LYS A 203 -1.64 18.95 2.46
CA LYS A 203 -1.29 18.21 3.66
C LYS A 203 -2.55 17.63 4.29
N LEU A 204 -2.58 16.33 4.52
CA LEU A 204 -3.66 15.66 5.24
C LEU A 204 -3.43 15.83 6.75
N ASP A 205 -4.29 16.59 7.41
CA ASP A 205 -4.26 16.74 8.86
C ASP A 205 -4.84 15.50 9.59
N VAL A 206 -4.45 15.32 10.86
CA VAL A 206 -4.89 14.19 11.70
C VAL A 206 -6.41 14.12 11.81
N LYS A 207 -7.13 15.25 11.85
CA LYS A 207 -8.60 15.26 11.97
C LYS A 207 -9.25 14.68 10.72
N THR A 208 -8.73 15.03 9.55
CA THR A 208 -9.20 14.48 8.27
C THR A 208 -8.78 13.02 8.12
N ALA A 209 -7.59 12.63 8.59
CA ALA A 209 -7.17 11.23 8.65
C ALA A 209 -8.06 10.39 9.58
N LEU A 210 -8.47 10.93 10.73
CA LEU A 210 -9.44 10.31 11.63
C LEU A 210 -10.82 10.14 10.99
N LEU A 211 -11.28 11.16 10.25
CA LEU A 211 -12.54 11.07 9.52
C LEU A 211 -12.50 9.96 8.46
N TYR A 212 -11.37 9.86 7.76
CA TYR A 212 -11.11 8.78 6.82
C TYR A 212 -11.10 7.41 7.50
N SER A 213 -10.45 7.29 8.65
CA SER A 213 -10.39 6.06 9.43
C SER A 213 -11.77 5.62 9.92
N LYS A 214 -12.61 6.56 10.34
CA LYS A 214 -14.02 6.27 10.70
C LYS A 214 -14.81 5.77 9.50
N ALA A 215 -14.58 6.31 8.32
CA ALA A 215 -15.21 5.81 7.10
C ALA A 215 -14.83 4.35 6.80
N LEU A 216 -13.55 3.99 7.02
CA LEU A 216 -13.09 2.61 6.92
C LEU A 216 -13.76 1.70 7.96
N ASP A 217 -13.94 2.17 9.19
CA ASP A 217 -14.63 1.40 10.24
C ASP A 217 -16.10 1.13 9.90
N GLU A 218 -16.81 2.13 9.41
CA GLU A 218 -18.20 1.96 8.96
C GLU A 218 -18.31 1.01 7.76
N GLN A 219 -17.38 1.09 6.83
CA GLN A 219 -17.29 0.17 5.70
C GLN A 219 -17.10 -1.28 6.18
N ASP A 220 -16.15 -1.52 7.08
CA ASP A 220 -15.83 -2.85 7.60
C ASP A 220 -16.93 -3.41 8.51
N SER A 221 -17.73 -2.53 9.09
CA SER A 221 -18.91 -2.88 9.91
C SER A 221 -20.17 -3.17 9.08
N GLY A 222 -20.07 -3.07 7.75
CA GLY A 222 -21.20 -3.31 6.86
C GLY A 222 -22.21 -2.16 6.80
N HIS A 223 -21.77 -0.93 7.06
CA HIS A 223 -22.59 0.29 7.01
C HIS A 223 -22.19 1.16 5.79
N PRO A 224 -22.45 0.72 4.54
CA PRO A 224 -21.94 1.40 3.34
C PRO A 224 -22.48 2.83 3.18
N LYS A 225 -23.68 3.13 3.63
CA LYS A 225 -24.26 4.48 3.55
C LYS A 225 -23.51 5.46 4.44
N GLN A 226 -23.23 5.09 5.70
CA GLN A 226 -22.47 5.90 6.65
C GLN A 226 -21.03 6.07 6.20
N ALA A 227 -20.40 5.00 5.71
CA ALA A 227 -19.06 5.06 5.12
C ALA A 227 -19.01 6.05 3.94
N ALA A 228 -19.98 5.99 3.03
CA ALA A 228 -20.06 6.89 1.88
C ALA A 228 -20.18 8.38 2.29
N GLU A 229 -20.97 8.67 3.32
CA GLU A 229 -21.10 10.04 3.85
C GLU A 229 -19.76 10.56 4.41
N LEU A 230 -19.07 9.73 5.19
CA LEU A 230 -17.78 10.07 5.75
C LEU A 230 -16.70 10.25 4.67
N TYR A 231 -16.65 9.38 3.65
CA TYR A 231 -15.74 9.57 2.51
C TYR A 231 -16.02 10.86 1.74
N ARG A 232 -17.30 11.22 1.52
CA ARG A 232 -17.64 12.52 0.91
C ARG A 232 -17.18 13.68 1.76
N ALA A 233 -17.34 13.60 3.10
CA ALA A 233 -16.87 14.64 4.01
C ALA A 233 -15.32 14.78 4.00
N VAL A 234 -14.59 13.68 3.85
CA VAL A 234 -13.13 13.72 3.61
C VAL A 234 -12.82 14.43 2.30
N LEU A 235 -13.51 14.08 1.21
CA LEU A 235 -13.30 14.66 -0.12
C LEU A 235 -13.71 16.14 -0.21
N GLN A 236 -14.63 16.61 0.63
CA GLN A 236 -14.92 18.05 0.75
C GLN A 236 -13.72 18.83 1.30
N LYS A 237 -12.96 18.24 2.24
CA LYS A 237 -11.77 18.86 2.82
C LYS A 237 -10.52 18.64 1.98
N PHE A 238 -10.43 17.50 1.33
CA PHE A 238 -9.31 17.06 0.54
C PHE A 238 -9.77 16.42 -0.78
N PRO A 239 -10.15 17.24 -1.79
CA PRO A 239 -10.79 16.78 -3.03
C PRO A 239 -9.99 15.75 -3.83
N ASP A 240 -8.65 15.85 -3.82
CA ASP A 240 -7.76 14.98 -4.59
C ASP A 240 -7.30 13.74 -3.83
N PHE A 241 -7.94 13.43 -2.70
CA PHE A 241 -7.56 12.29 -1.90
C PHE A 241 -7.98 10.96 -2.54
N GLY A 242 -7.05 10.36 -3.29
CA GLY A 242 -7.26 9.13 -4.06
C GLY A 242 -7.86 7.97 -3.24
N PRO A 243 -7.33 7.64 -2.04
CA PRO A 243 -7.85 6.55 -1.22
C PRO A 243 -9.33 6.70 -0.85
N ALA A 244 -9.77 7.89 -0.44
CA ALA A 244 -11.18 8.12 -0.13
C ALA A 244 -12.07 8.03 -1.38
N ARG A 245 -11.59 8.48 -2.54
CA ARG A 245 -12.32 8.39 -3.81
C ARG A 245 -12.52 6.94 -4.23
N GLN A 246 -11.47 6.12 -4.12
CA GLN A 246 -11.53 4.69 -4.47
C GLN A 246 -12.48 3.92 -3.54
N ASN A 247 -12.37 4.14 -2.22
CA ASN A 247 -13.23 3.48 -1.25
C ASN A 247 -14.69 3.94 -1.35
N LEU A 248 -14.95 5.22 -1.64
CA LEU A 248 -16.29 5.71 -1.93
C LEU A 248 -16.92 4.98 -3.12
N ALA A 249 -16.16 4.77 -4.20
CA ALA A 249 -16.64 4.03 -5.35
C ALA A 249 -16.94 2.55 -5.00
N LYS A 250 -16.10 1.90 -4.20
CA LYS A 250 -16.34 0.53 -3.71
C LYS A 250 -17.63 0.41 -2.91
N VAL A 251 -17.88 1.29 -1.93
CA VAL A 251 -19.08 1.19 -1.08
C VAL A 251 -20.35 1.53 -1.83
N GLN A 252 -20.28 2.34 -2.88
CA GLN A 252 -21.43 2.63 -3.75
C GLN A 252 -21.80 1.44 -4.63
N SER A 253 -20.81 0.70 -5.15
CA SER A 253 -21.07 -0.49 -5.98
C SER A 253 -21.51 -1.71 -5.19
N SER A 254 -21.30 -1.73 -3.88
CA SER A 254 -21.70 -2.84 -2.99
C SER A 254 -23.07 -2.62 -2.34
N GLY A 255 -23.70 -1.45 -2.53
CA GLY A 255 -24.97 -1.06 -1.92
C GLY A 255 -26.18 -1.13 -2.86
N ASP A 256 -25.97 -1.51 -4.11
CA ASP A 256 -26.97 -1.84 -5.13
C ASP A 256 -27.14 -3.38 -5.21
#